data_dc9fdc33ec938467b2ed9c7f54f10a8c
#
_entry.id   dc9fdc33ec938467b2ed9c7f54f10a8c
#
_cell.length_a   1.000
_cell.length_b   1.000
_cell.length_c   1.000
_cell.angle_alpha   90.00
_cell.angle_beta   90.00
_cell.angle_gamma   90.00
#
_symmetry.space_group_name_H-M   'P 1'
#
loop_
_entity.id
_entity.type
_entity.pdbx_description
1 polymer ?
#
loop_
_entity_poly.entity_id
_entity_poly.type
_entity_poly.pdbx_seq_one_letter_code
_entity_poly.pdbx_strand_id
1 'polypeptide(L)'
;MLANTEAIILGYINYSESSIILRAYTKDFGYKSFIIRGIRTKKKKKITLGQLQPLTILDIEFNNSKNNNLSYLKSIKIIETFTSINSDIIKINISLFLSEFLSKTLTIDIKNSELFLFIKQSLLWFDNSNNISNFHLLFILKLTNYLGITPKFSSEKVSFFDIENGVFTDAPTSSSYFKGQVVKDLQSILGIKFDYDNNVLTNVNQRKDMLNFLISYFEFHVPGFKKPKSVDILNEVFSSVSYTHLTL
;
A
#
# COMPACT_ATOMS: atom_id res chain seq x y z
N MET A 1 -21.23 6.60 -20.74
CA MET A 1 -20.87 5.30 -21.33
C MET A 1 -20.65 4.29 -20.24
N LEU A 2 -21.14 3.05 -20.37
CA LEU A 2 -20.88 1.98 -19.42
C LEU A 2 -19.45 1.49 -19.63
N ALA A 3 -18.72 1.28 -18.52
CA ALA A 3 -17.35 0.77 -18.54
C ALA A 3 -17.20 -0.35 -17.50
N ASN A 4 -16.28 -1.27 -17.76
CA ASN A 4 -15.91 -2.38 -16.88
C ASN A 4 -14.39 -2.40 -16.71
N THR A 5 -13.91 -2.73 -15.50
CA THR A 5 -12.47 -2.85 -15.19
C THR A 5 -12.24 -3.62 -13.88
N GLU A 6 -11.08 -4.26 -13.76
CA GLU A 6 -10.59 -4.74 -12.47
C GLU A 6 -10.21 -3.55 -11.59
N ALA A 7 -10.49 -3.65 -10.29
CA ALA A 7 -10.22 -2.60 -9.30
C ALA A 7 -9.73 -3.19 -7.97
N ILE A 8 -8.77 -2.53 -7.35
CA ILE A 8 -8.27 -2.80 -6.01
C ILE A 8 -8.82 -1.71 -5.09
N ILE A 9 -9.54 -2.11 -4.04
CA ILE A 9 -10.21 -1.18 -3.12
C ILE A 9 -9.18 -0.54 -2.19
N LEU A 10 -9.17 0.80 -2.16
CA LEU A 10 -8.30 1.60 -1.28
C LEU A 10 -9.05 2.18 -0.06
N GLY A 11 -10.34 1.87 0.07
CA GLY A 11 -11.18 2.32 1.16
C GLY A 11 -12.38 3.11 0.71
N TYR A 12 -13.17 3.56 1.66
CA TYR A 12 -14.35 4.40 1.40
C TYR A 12 -14.57 5.45 2.49
N ILE A 13 -15.31 6.47 2.15
CA ILE A 13 -15.77 7.50 3.09
C ILE A 13 -17.29 7.61 3.04
N ASN A 14 -17.91 7.95 4.18
CA ASN A 14 -19.33 8.25 4.23
C ASN A 14 -19.60 9.57 3.45
N TYR A 15 -20.57 9.54 2.54
CA TYR A 15 -20.92 10.70 1.72
C TYR A 15 -22.26 11.32 2.11
N SER A 16 -23.24 10.49 2.44
CA SER A 16 -24.55 10.91 2.97
C SER A 16 -25.05 9.86 3.96
N GLU A 17 -26.26 10.02 4.50
CA GLU A 17 -26.87 9.05 5.42
C GLU A 17 -26.85 7.61 4.88
N SER A 18 -27.03 7.44 3.56
CA SER A 18 -27.15 6.11 2.94
C SER A 18 -26.06 5.80 1.91
N SER A 19 -25.21 6.76 1.55
CA SER A 19 -24.24 6.63 0.45
C SER A 19 -22.80 6.70 0.94
N ILE A 20 -21.90 6.10 0.17
CA ILE A 20 -20.45 6.19 0.37
C ILE A 20 -19.75 6.61 -0.93
N ILE A 21 -18.56 7.15 -0.81
CA ILE A 21 -17.59 7.28 -1.90
C ILE A 21 -16.53 6.21 -1.70
N LEU A 22 -16.49 5.25 -2.61
CA LEU A 22 -15.49 4.20 -2.70
C LEU A 22 -14.29 4.74 -3.49
N ARG A 23 -13.08 4.52 -2.98
CA ARG A 23 -11.81 4.83 -3.64
C ARG A 23 -11.17 3.53 -4.09
N ALA A 24 -10.74 3.47 -5.34
CA ALA A 24 -10.12 2.29 -5.90
C ALA A 24 -9.01 2.65 -6.89
N TYR A 25 -8.02 1.79 -6.99
CA TYR A 25 -7.05 1.80 -8.08
C TYR A 25 -7.50 0.80 -9.14
N THR A 26 -7.76 1.29 -10.35
CA THR A 26 -8.31 0.48 -11.44
C THR A 26 -7.27 0.18 -12.49
N LYS A 27 -7.38 -0.98 -13.14
CA LYS A 27 -6.47 -1.44 -14.17
C LYS A 27 -6.42 -0.53 -15.40
N ASP A 28 -7.59 -0.03 -15.82
CA ASP A 28 -7.76 0.65 -17.09
C ASP A 28 -7.93 2.17 -16.96
N PHE A 29 -8.17 2.68 -15.75
CA PHE A 29 -8.48 4.09 -15.51
C PHE A 29 -7.67 4.72 -14.38
N GLY A 30 -6.69 4.01 -13.79
CA GLY A 30 -5.90 4.50 -12.66
C GLY A 30 -6.73 4.67 -11.39
N TYR A 31 -6.40 5.66 -10.58
CA TYR A 31 -7.15 5.99 -9.37
C TYR A 31 -8.53 6.58 -9.72
N LYS A 32 -9.60 6.03 -9.15
CA LYS A 32 -10.97 6.52 -9.34
C LYS A 32 -11.80 6.47 -8.07
N SER A 33 -12.76 7.38 -8.00
CA SER A 33 -13.75 7.44 -6.94
C SER A 33 -15.13 7.09 -7.47
N PHE A 34 -15.88 6.28 -6.71
CA PHE A 34 -17.20 5.79 -7.11
C PHE A 34 -18.24 6.07 -6.03
N ILE A 35 -19.39 6.65 -6.43
CA ILE A 35 -20.56 6.75 -5.54
C ILE A 35 -21.31 5.42 -5.52
N ILE A 36 -21.59 4.92 -4.32
CA ILE A 36 -22.52 3.81 -4.10
C ILE A 36 -23.68 4.33 -3.25
N ARG A 37 -24.85 4.42 -3.87
CA ARG A 37 -26.07 4.90 -3.21
C ARG A 37 -26.78 3.78 -2.45
N GLY A 38 -27.40 4.15 -1.34
CA GLY A 38 -28.27 3.24 -0.57
C GLY A 38 -27.54 2.09 0.14
N ILE A 39 -26.21 2.03 0.13
CA ILE A 39 -25.44 0.91 0.70
C ILE A 39 -25.62 0.77 2.23
N ARG A 40 -25.98 1.84 2.91
CA ARG A 40 -26.18 1.87 4.37
C ARG A 40 -27.64 1.74 4.79
N THR A 41 -28.58 1.52 3.85
CA THR A 41 -30.01 1.33 4.18
C THR A 41 -30.27 -0.10 4.63
N LYS A 42 -31.38 -0.37 5.35
CA LYS A 42 -31.79 -1.71 5.82
C LYS A 42 -32.33 -2.63 4.72
N LYS A 43 -32.57 -2.15 3.49
CA LYS A 43 -33.11 -2.94 2.38
C LYS A 43 -32.07 -3.92 1.83
N LYS A 44 -32.54 -5.07 1.28
CA LYS A 44 -31.67 -6.05 0.58
C LYS A 44 -30.92 -5.38 -0.57
N LYS A 45 -29.60 -5.59 -0.67
CA LYS A 45 -28.72 -4.86 -1.59
C LYS A 45 -27.92 -5.80 -2.45
N LYS A 46 -27.59 -5.30 -3.67
CA LYS A 46 -26.67 -5.96 -4.58
C LYS A 46 -25.21 -5.83 -4.14
N ILE A 47 -24.87 -4.72 -3.46
CA ILE A 47 -23.51 -4.42 -2.97
C ILE A 47 -23.58 -4.23 -1.44
N THR A 48 -22.68 -4.86 -0.71
CA THR A 48 -22.60 -4.77 0.76
C THR A 48 -21.24 -4.21 1.19
N LEU A 49 -21.17 -3.60 2.38
CA LEU A 49 -19.90 -3.08 2.93
C LEU A 49 -18.86 -4.18 3.14
N GLY A 50 -19.30 -5.40 3.44
CA GLY A 50 -18.39 -6.55 3.60
C GLY A 50 -17.61 -6.91 2.34
N GLN A 51 -18.14 -6.59 1.15
CA GLN A 51 -17.46 -6.80 -0.13
C GLN A 51 -16.45 -5.70 -0.46
N LEU A 52 -16.45 -4.59 0.28
CA LEU A 52 -15.63 -3.41 0.05
C LEU A 52 -14.50 -3.29 1.07
N GLN A 53 -14.00 -4.43 1.57
CA GLN A 53 -12.85 -4.43 2.47
C GLN A 53 -11.60 -3.87 1.77
N PRO A 54 -10.70 -3.22 2.52
CA PRO A 54 -9.43 -2.72 1.96
C PRO A 54 -8.68 -3.82 1.21
N LEU A 55 -8.10 -3.45 0.07
CA LEU A 55 -7.33 -4.30 -0.85
C LEU A 55 -8.11 -5.44 -1.52
N THR A 56 -9.43 -5.57 -1.31
CA THR A 56 -10.25 -6.52 -2.08
C THR A 56 -10.15 -6.21 -3.57
N ILE A 57 -10.06 -7.27 -4.39
CA ILE A 57 -9.95 -7.17 -5.85
C ILE A 57 -11.31 -7.51 -6.48
N LEU A 58 -11.86 -6.55 -7.17
CA LEU A 58 -13.20 -6.60 -7.77
C LEU A 58 -13.14 -6.41 -9.27
N ASP A 59 -14.06 -7.04 -9.99
CA ASP A 59 -14.51 -6.59 -11.30
C ASP A 59 -15.68 -5.64 -11.09
N ILE A 60 -15.59 -4.43 -11.62
CA ILE A 60 -16.56 -3.36 -11.39
C ILE A 60 -17.14 -2.83 -12.69
N GLU A 61 -18.46 -2.61 -12.69
CA GLU A 61 -19.18 -1.94 -13.77
C GLU A 61 -19.67 -0.58 -13.28
N PHE A 62 -19.41 0.47 -14.06
CA PHE A 62 -19.73 1.83 -13.67
C PHE A 62 -20.05 2.72 -14.87
N ASN A 63 -20.78 3.83 -14.62
CA ASN A 63 -20.99 4.86 -15.61
C ASN A 63 -19.76 5.76 -15.68
N ASN A 64 -18.99 5.63 -16.77
CA ASN A 64 -17.84 6.49 -17.03
C ASN A 64 -18.30 7.82 -17.64
N SER A 65 -18.27 8.88 -16.84
CA SER A 65 -18.55 10.25 -17.29
C SER A 65 -17.23 10.94 -17.65
N LYS A 66 -17.13 11.52 -18.84
CA LYS A 66 -15.92 12.23 -19.29
C LYS A 66 -15.58 13.47 -18.45
N ASN A 67 -16.56 14.03 -17.74
CA ASN A 67 -16.42 15.33 -17.06
C ASN A 67 -16.42 15.25 -15.53
N ASN A 68 -16.49 14.05 -14.92
CA ASN A 68 -16.55 13.92 -13.47
C ASN A 68 -15.55 12.87 -12.98
N ASN A 69 -14.68 13.26 -12.05
CA ASN A 69 -13.80 12.35 -11.30
C ASN A 69 -14.58 11.37 -10.41
N LEU A 70 -15.90 11.53 -10.30
CA LEU A 70 -16.78 10.73 -9.47
C LEU A 70 -17.79 9.97 -10.33
N SER A 71 -17.64 8.66 -10.41
CA SER A 71 -18.49 7.78 -11.23
C SER A 71 -19.52 7.05 -10.38
N TYR A 72 -20.67 6.66 -10.98
CA TYR A 72 -21.68 5.84 -10.30
C TYR A 72 -21.39 4.36 -10.51
N LEU A 73 -21.13 3.64 -9.41
CA LEU A 73 -20.96 2.20 -9.44
C LEU A 73 -22.30 1.50 -9.63
N LYS A 74 -22.36 0.56 -10.58
CA LYS A 74 -23.57 -0.21 -10.91
C LYS A 74 -23.56 -1.60 -10.34
N SER A 75 -22.46 -2.32 -10.56
CA SER A 75 -22.30 -3.69 -10.07
C SER A 75 -20.84 -3.98 -9.70
N ILE A 76 -20.66 -4.98 -8.86
CA ILE A 76 -19.37 -5.53 -8.49
C ILE A 76 -19.43 -7.05 -8.51
N LYS A 77 -18.29 -7.66 -8.82
CA LYS A 77 -18.04 -9.09 -8.66
C LYS A 77 -16.68 -9.28 -8.00
N ILE A 78 -16.60 -10.04 -6.93
CA ILE A 78 -15.32 -10.43 -6.32
C ILE A 78 -14.63 -11.38 -7.29
N ILE A 79 -13.41 -11.09 -7.70
CA ILE A 79 -12.60 -11.93 -8.59
C ILE A 79 -11.50 -12.68 -7.85
N GLU A 80 -11.07 -12.16 -6.71
CA GLU A 80 -10.09 -12.85 -5.86
C GLU A 80 -10.63 -12.93 -4.43
N THR A 81 -10.64 -14.14 -3.87
CA THR A 81 -11.06 -14.37 -2.48
C THR A 81 -9.82 -14.64 -1.64
N PHE A 82 -9.46 -13.69 -0.80
CA PHE A 82 -8.38 -13.86 0.16
C PHE A 82 -8.82 -14.71 1.35
N THR A 83 -7.98 -15.64 1.76
CA THR A 83 -8.25 -16.55 2.87
C THR A 83 -7.62 -16.04 4.17
N SER A 84 -6.36 -15.65 4.15
CA SER A 84 -5.62 -15.27 5.33
C SER A 84 -5.56 -13.75 5.56
N ILE A 85 -5.58 -12.93 4.52
CA ILE A 85 -5.62 -11.46 4.64
C ILE A 85 -6.81 -10.98 5.49
N ASN A 86 -7.95 -11.67 5.40
CA ASN A 86 -9.18 -11.29 6.10
C ASN A 86 -9.36 -11.97 7.47
N SER A 87 -8.47 -12.88 7.88
CA SER A 87 -8.60 -13.67 9.11
C SER A 87 -7.40 -13.54 10.06
N ASP A 88 -6.21 -13.27 9.54
CA ASP A 88 -5.00 -13.06 10.33
C ASP A 88 -4.89 -11.59 10.78
N ILE A 89 -4.78 -11.35 12.09
CA ILE A 89 -4.75 -10.01 12.66
C ILE A 89 -3.57 -9.16 12.15
N ILE A 90 -2.42 -9.78 11.92
CA ILE A 90 -1.24 -9.07 11.42
C ILE A 90 -1.48 -8.68 9.96
N LYS A 91 -1.98 -9.61 9.14
CA LYS A 91 -2.30 -9.35 7.74
C LYS A 91 -3.39 -8.30 7.57
N ILE A 92 -4.41 -8.31 8.44
CA ILE A 92 -5.45 -7.26 8.47
C ILE A 92 -4.81 -5.88 8.69
N ASN A 93 -3.94 -5.74 9.69
CA ASN A 93 -3.31 -4.45 10.01
C ASN A 93 -2.35 -3.99 8.90
N ILE A 94 -1.56 -4.88 8.31
CA ILE A 94 -0.74 -4.57 7.14
C ILE A 94 -1.62 -4.12 5.97
N SER A 95 -2.74 -4.76 5.73
CA SER A 95 -3.67 -4.42 4.64
C SER A 95 -4.32 -3.05 4.83
N LEU A 96 -4.73 -2.72 6.05
CA LEU A 96 -5.25 -1.40 6.40
C LEU A 96 -4.19 -0.31 6.16
N PHE A 97 -2.96 -0.56 6.60
CA PHE A 97 -1.85 0.35 6.38
C PHE A 97 -1.53 0.53 4.89
N LEU A 98 -1.35 -0.55 4.14
CA LEU A 98 -1.04 -0.48 2.71
C LEU A 98 -2.16 0.17 1.89
N SER A 99 -3.41 -0.08 2.24
CA SER A 99 -4.57 0.54 1.59
C SER A 99 -4.57 2.06 1.80
N GLU A 100 -4.31 2.55 3.03
CA GLU A 100 -4.17 3.97 3.32
C GLU A 100 -2.94 4.56 2.59
N PHE A 101 -1.81 3.86 2.63
CA PHE A 101 -0.58 4.26 1.95
C PHE A 101 -0.79 4.45 0.45
N LEU A 102 -1.36 3.45 -0.23
CA LEU A 102 -1.69 3.50 -1.64
C LEU A 102 -2.69 4.61 -1.97
N SER A 103 -3.70 4.81 -1.13
CA SER A 103 -4.69 5.89 -1.31
C SER A 103 -4.08 7.30 -1.25
N LYS A 104 -2.97 7.46 -0.52
CA LYS A 104 -2.23 8.73 -0.43
C LYS A 104 -1.17 8.89 -1.52
N THR A 105 -0.70 7.78 -2.06
CA THR A 105 0.34 7.75 -3.10
C THR A 105 -0.25 7.82 -4.50
N LEU A 106 -1.32 7.06 -4.75
CA LEU A 106 -1.95 6.92 -6.06
C LEU A 106 -3.11 7.92 -6.16
N THR A 107 -2.81 9.18 -6.41
CA THR A 107 -3.83 10.26 -6.44
C THR A 107 -4.20 10.72 -7.84
N ILE A 108 -3.54 10.19 -8.87
CA ILE A 108 -3.69 10.64 -10.25
C ILE A 108 -4.39 9.54 -11.08
N ASP A 109 -5.33 9.95 -11.94
CA ASP A 109 -6.10 9.09 -12.87
C ASP A 109 -5.22 8.64 -14.06
N ILE A 110 -3.99 8.22 -13.82
CA ILE A 110 -3.10 7.72 -14.87
C ILE A 110 -3.16 6.20 -14.88
N LYS A 111 -3.56 5.64 -16.03
CA LYS A 111 -3.51 4.22 -16.29
C LYS A 111 -2.06 3.71 -16.19
N ASN A 112 -1.83 2.74 -15.32
CA ASN A 112 -0.58 1.98 -15.25
C ASN A 112 -0.93 0.51 -14.97
N SER A 113 -1.04 -0.27 -16.02
CA SER A 113 -1.42 -1.69 -15.93
C SER A 113 -0.34 -2.54 -15.26
N GLU A 114 0.94 -2.17 -15.38
CA GLU A 114 2.05 -2.87 -14.74
C GLU A 114 2.01 -2.68 -13.23
N LEU A 115 1.78 -1.44 -12.77
CA LEU A 115 1.58 -1.14 -11.35
C LEU A 115 0.37 -1.89 -10.79
N PHE A 116 -0.76 -1.93 -11.54
CA PHE A 116 -1.94 -2.69 -11.11
C PHE A 116 -1.61 -4.16 -10.92
N LEU A 117 -0.92 -4.77 -11.90
CA LEU A 117 -0.51 -6.18 -11.84
C LEU A 117 0.48 -6.44 -10.70
N PHE A 118 1.43 -5.54 -10.49
CA PHE A 118 2.35 -5.63 -9.34
C PHE A 118 1.60 -5.66 -8.02
N ILE A 119 0.66 -4.73 -7.80
CA ILE A 119 -0.13 -4.70 -6.55
C ILE A 119 -0.95 -6.00 -6.42
N LYS A 120 -1.67 -6.40 -7.47
CA LYS A 120 -2.49 -7.63 -7.48
C LYS A 120 -1.66 -8.87 -7.13
N GLN A 121 -0.53 -9.09 -7.80
CA GLN A 121 0.34 -10.24 -7.57
C GLN A 121 0.97 -10.22 -6.16
N SER A 122 1.36 -9.03 -5.68
CA SER A 122 1.87 -8.89 -4.31
C SER A 122 0.83 -9.28 -3.26
N LEU A 123 -0.44 -8.91 -3.45
CA LEU A 123 -1.52 -9.29 -2.54
C LEU A 123 -1.80 -10.79 -2.57
N LEU A 124 -1.78 -11.42 -3.74
CA LEU A 124 -1.92 -12.88 -3.88
C LEU A 124 -0.77 -13.62 -3.18
N TRP A 125 0.46 -13.16 -3.35
CA TRP A 125 1.62 -13.69 -2.63
C TRP A 125 1.46 -13.51 -1.11
N PHE A 126 1.05 -12.33 -0.67
CA PHE A 126 0.86 -12.00 0.74
C PHE A 126 -0.22 -12.87 1.40
N ASP A 127 -1.31 -13.15 0.71
CA ASP A 127 -2.35 -14.06 1.22
C ASP A 127 -1.81 -15.46 1.47
N ASN A 128 -0.99 -15.98 0.57
CA ASN A 128 -0.45 -17.34 0.63
C ASN A 128 0.84 -17.48 1.49
N SER A 129 1.46 -16.38 1.88
CA SER A 129 2.72 -16.42 2.61
C SER A 129 2.53 -16.43 4.13
N ASN A 130 3.40 -17.20 4.83
CA ASN A 130 3.51 -17.17 6.30
C ASN A 130 4.61 -16.22 6.77
N ASN A 131 5.63 -15.96 5.94
CA ASN A 131 6.73 -15.04 6.26
C ASN A 131 6.40 -13.63 5.77
N ILE A 132 5.71 -12.86 6.60
CA ILE A 132 5.11 -11.56 6.24
C ILE A 132 5.73 -10.36 6.96
N SER A 133 6.67 -10.58 7.88
CA SER A 133 7.19 -9.52 8.77
C SER A 133 7.77 -8.31 8.03
N ASN A 134 8.40 -8.53 6.86
CA ASN A 134 9.02 -7.50 6.03
C ASN A 134 8.19 -7.14 4.79
N PHE A 135 7.04 -7.79 4.57
CA PHE A 135 6.25 -7.66 3.35
C PHE A 135 5.93 -6.20 3.01
N HIS A 136 5.38 -5.45 3.96
CA HIS A 136 4.97 -4.07 3.75
C HIS A 136 6.14 -3.14 3.39
N LEU A 137 7.33 -3.38 3.95
CA LEU A 137 8.54 -2.60 3.67
C LEU A 137 9.04 -2.88 2.24
N LEU A 138 9.13 -4.15 1.87
CA LEU A 138 9.52 -4.58 0.52
C LEU A 138 8.51 -4.14 -0.53
N PHE A 139 7.21 -4.18 -0.21
CA PHE A 139 6.15 -3.71 -1.08
C PHE A 139 6.31 -2.21 -1.38
N ILE A 140 6.47 -1.37 -0.35
CA ILE A 140 6.65 0.07 -0.51
C ILE A 140 7.95 0.37 -1.28
N LEU A 141 9.04 -0.32 -0.96
CA LEU A 141 10.30 -0.14 -1.67
C LEU A 141 10.17 -0.49 -3.16
N LYS A 142 9.50 -1.60 -3.50
CA LYS A 142 9.25 -1.97 -4.91
C LYS A 142 8.28 -1.01 -5.61
N LEU A 143 7.34 -0.44 -4.88
CA LEU A 143 6.41 0.57 -5.41
C LEU A 143 7.16 1.78 -5.99
N THR A 144 8.33 2.16 -5.40
CA THR A 144 9.16 3.26 -5.91
C THR A 144 9.57 3.09 -7.37
N ASN A 145 9.77 1.85 -7.84
CA ASN A 145 10.12 1.56 -9.24
C ASN A 145 9.01 2.00 -10.20
N TYR A 146 7.75 1.74 -9.84
CA TYR A 146 6.58 2.09 -10.66
C TYR A 146 6.25 3.57 -10.61
N LEU A 147 6.75 4.27 -9.59
CA LEU A 147 6.57 5.72 -9.43
C LEU A 147 7.75 6.53 -10.02
N GLY A 148 8.81 5.88 -10.47
CA GLY A 148 10.00 6.53 -11.01
C GLY A 148 10.87 7.24 -9.96
N ILE A 149 10.75 6.85 -8.69
CA ILE A 149 11.47 7.44 -7.56
C ILE A 149 12.37 6.40 -6.85
N THR A 150 12.87 5.42 -7.56
CA THR A 150 13.69 4.34 -6.97
C THR A 150 14.97 4.89 -6.36
N PRO A 151 15.28 4.55 -5.08
CA PRO A 151 16.60 4.82 -4.52
C PRO A 151 17.71 4.22 -5.40
N LYS A 152 18.71 5.00 -5.74
CA LYS A 152 19.82 4.50 -6.58
C LYS A 152 20.68 3.56 -5.76
N PHE A 153 20.84 2.34 -6.27
CA PHE A 153 21.68 1.34 -5.62
C PHE A 153 23.15 1.75 -5.64
N SER A 154 23.86 1.48 -4.54
CA SER A 154 25.32 1.57 -4.47
C SER A 154 25.87 0.29 -3.82
N SER A 155 26.92 -0.28 -4.43
CA SER A 155 27.68 -1.41 -3.86
C SER A 155 28.78 -0.93 -2.89
N GLU A 156 29.09 0.36 -2.89
CA GLU A 156 30.11 0.94 -2.02
C GLU A 156 29.58 1.04 -0.58
N LYS A 157 30.48 0.85 0.38
CA LYS A 157 30.16 1.07 1.80
C LYS A 157 30.16 2.58 2.06
N VAL A 158 28.99 3.16 2.09
CA VAL A 158 28.77 4.58 2.33
C VAL A 158 28.06 4.81 3.66
N SER A 159 28.27 5.98 4.25
CA SER A 159 27.80 6.27 5.60
C SER A 159 26.41 6.91 5.63
N PHE A 160 25.99 7.52 4.53
CA PHE A 160 24.76 8.33 4.45
C PHE A 160 23.89 7.93 3.26
N PHE A 161 22.62 8.23 3.38
CA PHE A 161 21.68 8.27 2.27
C PHE A 161 21.06 9.67 2.18
N ASP A 162 21.37 10.39 1.11
CA ASP A 162 20.78 11.68 0.79
C ASP A 162 19.35 11.47 0.27
N ILE A 163 18.37 11.87 1.08
CA ILE A 163 16.95 11.59 0.77
C ILE A 163 16.47 12.43 -0.41
N GLU A 164 16.94 13.64 -0.54
CA GLU A 164 16.55 14.59 -1.59
C GLU A 164 17.00 14.09 -2.96
N ASN A 165 18.22 13.60 -3.05
CA ASN A 165 18.80 13.11 -4.30
C ASN A 165 18.54 11.61 -4.53
N GLY A 166 18.05 10.88 -3.52
CA GLY A 166 17.78 9.45 -3.58
C GLY A 166 19.03 8.60 -3.77
N VAL A 167 20.18 9.01 -3.20
CA VAL A 167 21.49 8.39 -3.43
C VAL A 167 22.23 8.08 -2.13
N PHE A 168 23.01 7.00 -2.18
CA PHE A 168 24.00 6.70 -1.13
C PHE A 168 25.25 7.55 -1.34
N THR A 169 25.84 8.08 -0.26
CA THR A 169 26.99 9.02 -0.33
C THR A 169 27.76 9.03 0.98
N ASP A 170 29.03 9.41 0.93
CA ASP A 170 29.82 9.72 2.12
C ASP A 170 29.80 11.22 2.49
N ALA A 171 29.27 12.07 1.58
CA ALA A 171 29.15 13.52 1.79
C ALA A 171 27.76 13.99 1.28
N PRO A 172 26.72 13.97 2.14
CA PRO A 172 25.40 14.45 1.73
C PRO A 172 25.45 15.94 1.38
N THR A 173 24.83 16.28 0.25
CA THR A 173 24.76 17.68 -0.22
C THR A 173 23.51 18.40 0.28
N SER A 174 22.51 17.65 0.73
CA SER A 174 21.28 18.17 1.32
C SER A 174 21.33 18.15 2.85
N SER A 175 20.45 18.93 3.49
CA SER A 175 20.25 18.89 4.94
C SER A 175 19.41 17.67 5.37
N SER A 176 18.80 16.97 4.42
CA SER A 176 17.88 15.85 4.64
C SER A 176 18.58 14.54 4.29
N TYR A 177 19.14 13.88 5.28
CA TYR A 177 19.82 12.59 5.09
C TYR A 177 19.61 11.63 6.23
N PHE A 178 19.77 10.34 5.95
CA PHE A 178 19.82 9.26 6.93
C PHE A 178 21.26 8.75 7.10
N LYS A 179 21.56 8.20 8.27
CA LYS A 179 22.86 7.60 8.59
C LYS A 179 22.72 6.38 9.51
N GLY A 180 23.79 5.62 9.63
CA GLY A 180 23.88 4.50 10.56
C GLY A 180 23.23 3.21 10.04
N GLN A 181 22.62 2.43 10.92
CA GLN A 181 22.14 1.08 10.58
C GLN A 181 21.06 1.08 9.50
N VAL A 182 20.15 2.03 9.51
CA VAL A 182 19.05 2.11 8.50
C VAL A 182 19.58 2.23 7.06
N VAL A 183 20.74 2.89 6.85
CA VAL A 183 21.36 2.99 5.52
C VAL A 183 21.91 1.65 5.06
N LYS A 184 22.54 0.89 5.96
CA LYS A 184 23.03 -0.47 5.70
C LYS A 184 21.87 -1.44 5.42
N ASP A 185 20.81 -1.32 6.22
CA ASP A 185 19.60 -2.11 6.05
C ASP A 185 18.94 -1.81 4.70
N LEU A 186 18.86 -0.54 4.29
CA LEU A 186 18.35 -0.15 2.98
C LEU A 186 19.18 -0.76 1.84
N GLN A 187 20.52 -0.68 1.91
CA GLN A 187 21.39 -1.32 0.92
C GLN A 187 21.14 -2.82 0.81
N SER A 188 20.93 -3.48 1.95
CA SER A 188 20.72 -4.93 1.98
C SER A 188 19.39 -5.37 1.39
N ILE A 189 18.32 -4.54 1.50
CA ILE A 189 16.98 -4.88 0.98
C ILE A 189 16.72 -4.40 -0.44
N LEU A 190 17.55 -3.48 -0.98
CA LEU A 190 17.47 -3.07 -2.36
C LEU A 190 17.78 -4.25 -3.29
N GLY A 191 16.89 -4.53 -4.24
CA GLY A 191 17.05 -5.64 -5.17
C GLY A 191 16.52 -7.00 -4.69
N ILE A 192 16.10 -7.11 -3.43
CA ILE A 192 15.49 -8.34 -2.91
C ILE A 192 14.10 -8.58 -3.53
N LYS A 193 13.79 -9.84 -3.86
CA LYS A 193 12.47 -10.27 -4.32
C LYS A 193 11.60 -10.70 -3.13
N PHE A 194 10.26 -10.62 -3.25
CA PHE A 194 9.33 -11.04 -2.19
C PHE A 194 9.42 -12.52 -1.80
N ASP A 195 9.74 -13.34 -2.78
CA ASP A 195 9.81 -14.80 -2.68
C ASP A 195 11.08 -15.32 -1.99
N TYR A 196 11.97 -14.43 -1.58
CA TYR A 196 13.16 -14.80 -0.82
C TYR A 196 12.84 -14.87 0.68
N ASP A 197 13.28 -15.94 1.34
CA ASP A 197 13.15 -16.13 2.79
C ASP A 197 14.13 -15.18 3.50
N ASN A 198 13.71 -13.93 3.67
CA ASN A 198 14.60 -12.84 4.02
C ASN A 198 14.54 -12.51 5.51
N ASN A 199 15.46 -13.05 6.25
CA ASN A 199 15.82 -12.57 7.59
C ASN A 199 16.66 -11.26 7.56
N VAL A 200 16.38 -10.34 6.62
CA VAL A 200 17.23 -9.16 6.44
C VAL A 200 16.98 -8.12 7.54
N LEU A 201 15.70 -7.88 7.86
CA LEU A 201 15.32 -7.01 8.98
C LEU A 201 14.76 -7.90 10.09
N THR A 202 15.66 -8.38 10.96
CA THR A 202 15.33 -9.45 11.91
C THR A 202 14.60 -8.94 13.16
N ASN A 203 14.77 -7.68 13.54
CA ASN A 203 14.17 -7.15 14.75
C ASN A 203 13.17 -6.01 14.47
N VAL A 204 12.31 -5.75 15.46
CA VAL A 204 11.23 -4.75 15.36
C VAL A 204 11.76 -3.33 15.15
N ASN A 205 12.89 -2.98 15.79
CA ASN A 205 13.46 -1.63 15.68
C ASN A 205 13.96 -1.36 14.25
N GLN A 206 14.67 -2.33 13.64
CA GLN A 206 15.11 -2.20 12.24
C GLN A 206 13.92 -1.99 11.29
N ARG A 207 12.82 -2.76 11.47
CA ARG A 207 11.61 -2.60 10.66
C ARG A 207 10.95 -1.25 10.87
N LYS A 208 10.89 -0.77 12.12
CA LYS A 208 10.36 0.56 12.46
C LYS A 208 11.18 1.68 11.85
N ASP A 209 12.52 1.61 11.95
CA ASP A 209 13.42 2.61 11.38
C ASP A 209 13.33 2.63 9.85
N MET A 210 13.26 1.45 9.22
CA MET A 210 13.06 1.33 7.78
C MET A 210 11.70 1.89 7.34
N LEU A 211 10.62 1.62 8.09
CA LEU A 211 9.30 2.19 7.79
C LEU A 211 9.32 3.72 7.89
N ASN A 212 9.94 4.28 8.93
CA ASN A 212 10.10 5.73 9.07
C ASN A 212 10.91 6.32 7.92
N PHE A 213 12.00 5.67 7.51
CA PHE A 213 12.77 6.05 6.35
C PHE A 213 11.90 6.09 5.07
N LEU A 214 11.18 5.02 4.78
CA LEU A 214 10.33 4.93 3.59
C LEU A 214 9.22 6.00 3.59
N ILE A 215 8.61 6.27 4.74
CA ILE A 215 7.60 7.34 4.87
C ILE A 215 8.22 8.70 4.55
N SER A 216 9.37 9.02 5.16
CA SER A 216 10.07 10.29 4.90
C SER A 216 10.49 10.40 3.43
N TYR A 217 10.92 9.30 2.82
CA TYR A 217 11.26 9.26 1.40
C TYR A 217 10.05 9.57 0.52
N PHE A 218 8.89 9.00 0.82
CA PHE A 218 7.65 9.30 0.09
C PHE A 218 7.13 10.72 0.34
N GLU A 219 7.26 11.25 1.55
CA GLU A 219 6.91 12.66 1.85
C GLU A 219 7.73 13.64 1.02
N PHE A 220 8.97 13.27 0.71
CA PHE A 220 9.85 14.09 -0.10
C PHE A 220 9.57 13.97 -1.60
N HIS A 221 9.41 12.74 -2.11
CA HIS A 221 9.36 12.47 -3.55
C HIS A 221 7.96 12.39 -4.15
N VAL A 222 6.90 12.21 -3.34
CA VAL A 222 5.52 12.10 -3.82
C VAL A 222 4.73 13.34 -3.45
N PRO A 223 4.38 14.21 -4.43
CA PRO A 223 3.65 15.45 -4.15
C PRO A 223 2.34 15.21 -3.38
N GLY A 224 2.18 15.89 -2.25
CA GLY A 224 0.97 15.80 -1.43
C GLY A 224 0.85 14.55 -0.57
N PHE A 225 1.79 13.62 -0.62
CA PHE A 225 1.83 12.49 0.30
C PHE A 225 2.00 12.98 1.75
N LYS A 226 1.31 12.33 2.67
CA LYS A 226 1.42 12.58 4.12
C LYS A 226 1.44 11.24 4.84
N LYS A 227 2.20 11.16 5.93
CA LYS A 227 2.28 9.96 6.78
C LYS A 227 0.89 9.35 7.01
N PRO A 228 0.68 8.05 6.71
CA PRO A 228 -0.55 7.34 7.05
C PRO A 228 -0.79 7.31 8.56
N LYS A 229 -2.03 7.48 8.99
CA LYS A 229 -2.40 7.39 10.42
C LYS A 229 -2.25 5.98 10.97
N SER A 230 -2.44 4.98 10.12
CA SER A 230 -2.30 3.56 10.45
C SER A 230 -0.87 3.10 10.77
N VAL A 231 0.14 3.93 10.54
CA VAL A 231 1.55 3.62 10.90
C VAL A 231 1.70 3.36 12.39
N ASP A 232 1.07 4.19 13.21
CA ASP A 232 1.22 4.08 14.67
C ASP A 232 0.57 2.79 15.17
N ILE A 233 -0.61 2.42 14.66
CA ILE A 233 -1.29 1.16 14.94
C ILE A 233 -0.44 -0.04 14.48
N LEU A 234 0.13 0.03 13.29
CA LEU A 234 0.99 -1.03 12.75
C LEU A 234 2.21 -1.27 13.66
N ASN A 235 2.85 -0.20 14.14
CA ASN A 235 3.98 -0.28 15.05
C ASN A 235 3.60 -0.92 16.40
N GLU A 236 2.42 -0.62 16.93
CA GLU A 236 1.91 -1.24 18.16
C GLU A 236 1.67 -2.74 18.00
N VAL A 237 1.03 -3.15 16.89
CA VAL A 237 0.77 -4.56 16.59
C VAL A 237 2.08 -5.35 16.49
N PHE A 238 3.08 -4.84 15.77
CA PHE A 238 4.37 -5.53 15.67
C PHE A 238 5.15 -5.57 16.99
N SER A 239 4.98 -4.57 17.86
CA SER A 239 5.61 -4.57 19.18
C SER A 239 4.95 -5.58 20.11
N SER A 240 3.63 -5.69 20.13
CA SER A 240 2.88 -6.62 20.99
C SER A 240 3.12 -8.09 20.63
N VAL A 241 3.17 -8.41 19.33
CA VAL A 241 3.43 -9.79 18.87
C VAL A 241 4.83 -10.28 19.25
N SER A 242 5.83 -9.39 19.32
CA SER A 242 7.17 -9.75 19.76
C SER A 242 7.22 -10.17 21.23
N TYR A 243 6.34 -9.65 22.09
CA TYR A 243 6.27 -10.04 23.52
C TYR A 243 5.65 -11.43 23.73
N THR A 244 4.72 -11.86 22.88
CA THR A 244 4.06 -13.17 23.01
C THR A 244 4.95 -14.35 22.59
N HIS A 245 5.96 -14.13 21.76
CA HIS A 245 6.93 -15.18 21.39
C HIS A 245 8.12 -15.34 22.36
N LEU A 246 8.25 -14.45 23.35
CA LEU A 246 9.30 -14.55 24.40
C LEU A 246 8.83 -15.25 25.67
N THR A 247 7.55 -15.68 25.73
CA THR A 247 6.92 -16.29 26.91
C THR A 247 6.42 -17.73 26.69
N LEU A 248 7.03 -18.46 25.75
CA LEU A 248 6.80 -19.91 25.56
C LEU A 248 8.13 -20.66 25.61
#